data_5f5c98b6353dbd88d9a9ad6179fc6ddd
#
_entry.id   5f5c98b6353dbd88d9a9ad6179fc6ddd
#
_cell.length_a   1.000
_cell.length_b   1.000
_cell.length_c   1.000
_cell.angle_alpha   90.00
_cell.angle_beta   90.00
_cell.angle_gamma   90.00
#
_symmetry.space_group_name_H-M   'P 1'
#
loop_
_entity.id
_entity.type
_entity.pdbx_description
1 polymer ?
#
loop_
_entity_poly.entity_id
_entity_poly.type
_entity_poly.pdbx_seq_one_letter_code
_entity_poly.pdbx_strand_id
1 'polypeptide(L)'
;IAPIPGKGTIGIEVPNQNPDIVSMRSVIGSEKFQNTEFELPIALGKTISNDIFITDLAKMPHLLMAGATGQGKSVGLNAILVSLLYKKHPAQVKFVLVDPKKVELTLFKTIERHFLAKLPGDEDAIITDTKKVVNTLNSLCIEMDTRYDLLKNAQVRNIREYNAKFVARKLNPNNGHRFLPYIVLVVDEFADLIMTAGKEVE
;
A
#
# COMPACT_ATOMS: atom_id res chain seq x y z
N ILE A 1 -4.50 24.53 -18.96
CA ILE A 1 -4.89 25.72 -18.18
C ILE A 1 -6.02 25.32 -17.25
N ALA A 2 -5.85 25.49 -15.95
CA ALA A 2 -6.87 25.17 -14.96
C ALA A 2 -6.88 26.20 -13.81
N PRO A 3 -8.05 26.49 -13.21
CA PRO A 3 -8.09 27.32 -12.03
C PRO A 3 -7.40 26.59 -10.85
N ILE A 4 -6.64 27.33 -10.05
CA ILE A 4 -6.02 26.79 -8.85
C ILE A 4 -7.03 26.89 -7.69
N PRO A 5 -7.51 25.78 -7.13
CA PRO A 5 -8.49 25.81 -6.06
C PRO A 5 -8.02 26.63 -4.86
N GLY A 6 -8.88 27.54 -4.37
CA GLY A 6 -8.62 28.36 -3.18
C GLY A 6 -7.66 29.55 -3.37
N LYS A 7 -7.12 29.79 -4.57
CA LYS A 7 -6.18 30.92 -4.80
C LYS A 7 -6.68 32.03 -5.73
N GLY A 8 -7.83 31.86 -6.37
CA GLY A 8 -8.36 32.85 -7.31
C GLY A 8 -7.44 33.13 -8.52
N THR A 9 -6.51 32.23 -8.80
CA THR A 9 -5.52 32.34 -9.90
C THR A 9 -5.67 31.20 -10.88
N ILE A 10 -5.17 31.37 -12.09
CA ILE A 10 -5.16 30.36 -13.15
C ILE A 10 -3.75 29.77 -13.23
N GLY A 11 -3.65 28.45 -13.23
CA GLY A 11 -2.42 27.71 -13.51
C GLY A 11 -2.29 27.44 -15.01
N ILE A 12 -1.12 27.70 -15.56
CA ILE A 12 -0.75 27.34 -16.93
C ILE A 12 0.36 26.29 -16.82
N GLU A 13 0.08 25.07 -17.26
CA GLU A 13 1.08 24.00 -17.33
C GLU A 13 1.73 24.02 -18.71
N VAL A 14 3.06 24.13 -18.72
CA VAL A 14 3.88 24.07 -19.94
C VAL A 14 4.83 22.88 -19.77
N PRO A 15 4.72 21.84 -20.61
CA PRO A 15 5.63 20.69 -20.52
C PRO A 15 7.07 21.10 -20.78
N ASN A 16 8.00 20.57 -19.98
CA ASN A 16 9.42 20.77 -20.19
C ASN A 16 9.89 20.03 -21.45
N GLN A 17 10.72 20.66 -22.26
CA GLN A 17 11.35 20.00 -23.42
C GLN A 17 12.31 18.88 -22.98
N ASN A 18 13.00 19.07 -21.86
CA ASN A 18 13.90 18.10 -21.25
C ASN A 18 13.47 17.89 -19.79
N PRO A 19 12.59 16.90 -19.50
CA PRO A 19 12.16 16.62 -18.15
C PRO A 19 13.28 16.00 -17.32
N ASP A 20 13.46 16.49 -16.10
CA ASP A 20 14.39 15.90 -15.13
C ASP A 20 13.81 14.62 -14.52
N ILE A 21 14.69 13.63 -14.30
CA ILE A 21 14.33 12.40 -13.61
C ILE A 21 14.49 12.58 -12.10
N VAL A 22 13.41 12.42 -11.37
CA VAL A 22 13.43 12.43 -9.90
C VAL A 22 13.84 11.04 -9.39
N SER A 23 15.05 10.94 -8.84
CA SER A 23 15.53 9.68 -8.27
C SER A 23 14.77 9.34 -7.00
N MET A 24 14.25 8.10 -6.91
CA MET A 24 13.61 7.59 -5.69
C MET A 24 14.55 7.63 -4.48
N ARG A 25 15.84 7.38 -4.69
CA ARG A 25 16.87 7.48 -3.65
C ARG A 25 16.92 8.87 -3.02
N SER A 26 16.83 9.92 -3.83
CA SER A 26 16.86 11.30 -3.31
C SER A 26 15.60 11.65 -2.52
N VAL A 27 14.46 11.09 -2.88
CA VAL A 27 13.19 11.32 -2.20
C VAL A 27 13.13 10.58 -0.87
N ILE A 28 13.48 9.28 -0.87
CA ILE A 28 13.52 8.46 0.36
C ILE A 28 14.61 8.96 1.33
N GLY A 29 15.76 9.39 0.83
CA GLY A 29 16.86 9.92 1.65
C GLY A 29 16.62 11.32 2.23
N SER A 30 15.52 11.98 1.89
CA SER A 30 15.22 13.31 2.38
C SER A 30 14.85 13.32 3.86
N GLU A 31 15.18 14.39 4.57
CA GLU A 31 14.78 14.60 5.97
C GLU A 31 13.25 14.51 6.14
N LYS A 32 12.50 15.05 5.18
CA LYS A 32 11.04 15.01 5.19
C LYS A 32 10.50 13.58 5.21
N PHE A 33 11.10 12.66 4.43
CA PHE A 33 10.70 11.26 4.43
C PHE A 33 11.24 10.53 5.65
N GLN A 34 12.48 10.77 6.04
CA GLN A 34 13.11 10.09 7.16
C GLN A 34 12.44 10.42 8.51
N ASN A 35 12.00 11.67 8.69
CA ASN A 35 11.43 12.15 9.94
C ASN A 35 9.89 12.11 9.97
N THR A 36 9.22 11.59 8.92
CA THR A 36 7.75 11.52 8.91
C THR A 36 7.22 10.53 9.96
N GLU A 37 6.17 10.93 10.67
CA GLU A 37 5.43 10.11 11.63
C GLU A 37 4.24 9.37 11.01
N PHE A 38 4.09 9.38 9.68
CA PHE A 38 3.01 8.71 8.99
C PHE A 38 3.03 7.20 9.25
N GLU A 39 1.84 6.61 9.37
CA GLU A 39 1.69 5.18 9.60
C GLU A 39 2.13 4.37 8.36
N LEU A 40 1.76 4.78 7.17
CA LEU A 40 2.17 4.17 5.91
C LEU A 40 2.64 5.24 4.92
N PRO A 41 3.85 5.82 5.14
CA PRO A 41 4.34 6.89 4.28
C PRO A 41 4.68 6.39 2.89
N ILE A 42 4.13 7.03 1.88
CA ILE A 42 4.47 6.82 0.47
C ILE A 42 5.05 8.09 -0.12
N ALA A 43 6.18 7.95 -0.79
CA ALA A 43 6.88 9.03 -1.47
C ALA A 43 6.60 8.92 -2.97
N LEU A 44 5.92 9.92 -3.54
CA LEU A 44 5.47 9.89 -4.93
C LEU A 44 6.33 10.75 -5.87
N GLY A 45 7.37 11.40 -5.34
CA GLY A 45 8.27 12.23 -6.13
C GLY A 45 8.35 13.67 -5.65
N LYS A 46 8.37 14.62 -6.59
CA LYS A 46 8.43 16.06 -6.31
C LYS A 46 7.28 16.78 -6.97
N THR A 47 6.84 17.86 -6.33
CA THR A 47 5.86 18.79 -6.90
C THR A 47 6.51 19.68 -7.97
N ILE A 48 5.70 20.43 -8.69
CA ILE A 48 6.19 21.46 -9.64
C ILE A 48 7.04 22.54 -8.97
N SER A 49 6.88 22.74 -7.65
CA SER A 49 7.72 23.64 -6.84
C SER A 49 9.01 22.99 -6.37
N ASN A 50 9.35 21.80 -6.88
CA ASN A 50 10.51 21.00 -6.48
C ASN A 50 10.48 20.47 -5.04
N ASP A 51 9.35 20.57 -4.35
CA ASP A 51 9.16 20.06 -3.00
C ASP A 51 8.89 18.54 -3.04
N ILE A 52 9.46 17.79 -2.09
CA ILE A 52 9.21 16.36 -1.97
C ILE A 52 7.76 16.14 -1.54
N PHE A 53 7.04 15.31 -2.29
CA PHE A 53 5.66 14.95 -2.02
C PHE A 53 5.56 13.59 -1.34
N ILE A 54 5.05 13.60 -0.11
CA ILE A 54 4.84 12.42 0.73
C ILE A 54 3.42 12.46 1.26
N THR A 55 2.75 11.33 1.28
CA THR A 55 1.42 11.17 1.86
C THR A 55 1.32 9.89 2.69
N ASP A 56 0.27 9.77 3.50
CA ASP A 56 0.03 8.61 4.35
C ASP A 56 -1.04 7.71 3.72
N LEU A 57 -0.63 6.53 3.25
CA LEU A 57 -1.56 5.55 2.68
C LEU A 57 -2.59 5.07 3.71
N ALA A 58 -2.26 5.07 5.02
CA ALA A 58 -3.20 4.69 6.06
C ALA A 58 -4.40 5.64 6.20
N LYS A 59 -4.29 6.88 5.69
CA LYS A 59 -5.39 7.85 5.64
C LYS A 59 -6.22 7.77 4.36
N MET A 60 -5.76 6.99 3.39
CA MET A 60 -6.47 6.71 2.15
C MET A 60 -6.88 5.24 2.19
N PRO A 61 -8.16 4.91 2.40
CA PRO A 61 -8.59 3.51 2.51
C PRO A 61 -8.26 2.70 1.25
N HIS A 62 -8.34 3.34 0.08
CA HIS A 62 -8.00 2.76 -1.21
C HIS A 62 -7.31 3.80 -2.09
N LEU A 63 -6.34 3.36 -2.87
CA LEU A 63 -5.65 4.17 -3.87
C LEU A 63 -5.81 3.51 -5.24
N LEU A 64 -6.46 4.20 -6.16
CA LEU A 64 -6.51 3.80 -7.56
C LEU A 64 -5.42 4.55 -8.34
N MET A 65 -4.57 3.79 -9.03
CA MET A 65 -3.57 4.34 -9.94
C MET A 65 -3.87 3.88 -11.36
N ALA A 66 -4.10 4.82 -12.25
CA ALA A 66 -4.38 4.56 -13.65
C ALA A 66 -3.41 5.32 -14.55
N GLY A 67 -3.09 4.75 -15.70
CA GLY A 67 -2.21 5.35 -16.70
C GLY A 67 -2.14 4.46 -17.95
N ALA A 68 -2.01 5.08 -19.12
CA ALA A 68 -1.72 4.34 -20.34
C ALA A 68 -0.34 3.70 -20.31
N THR A 69 -0.09 2.76 -21.17
CA THR A 69 1.23 2.10 -21.31
C THR A 69 2.33 3.16 -21.47
N GLY A 70 3.39 3.03 -20.67
CA GLY A 70 4.52 3.98 -20.68
C GLY A 70 4.28 5.27 -19.89
N GLN A 71 3.12 5.48 -19.26
CA GLN A 71 2.81 6.68 -18.47
C GLN A 71 3.22 6.58 -16.99
N GLY A 72 3.97 5.54 -16.63
CA GLY A 72 4.58 5.43 -15.30
C GLY A 72 3.75 4.74 -14.23
N LYS A 73 2.65 4.02 -14.55
CA LYS A 73 1.87 3.23 -13.59
C LYS A 73 2.77 2.30 -12.77
N SER A 74 3.58 1.48 -13.44
CA SER A 74 4.50 0.53 -12.81
C SER A 74 5.57 1.22 -11.97
N VAL A 75 6.07 2.36 -12.44
CA VAL A 75 7.05 3.17 -11.68
C VAL A 75 6.42 3.71 -10.40
N GLY A 76 5.19 4.24 -10.49
CA GLY A 76 4.44 4.71 -9.33
C GLY A 76 4.15 3.60 -8.33
N LEU A 77 3.74 2.41 -8.81
CA LEU A 77 3.49 1.25 -7.96
C LEU A 77 4.76 0.81 -7.22
N ASN A 78 5.88 0.72 -7.94
CA ASN A 78 7.17 0.43 -7.36
C ASN A 78 7.61 1.49 -6.33
N ALA A 79 7.35 2.77 -6.60
CA ALA A 79 7.66 3.85 -5.66
C ALA A 79 6.89 3.70 -4.34
N ILE A 80 5.61 3.31 -4.40
CA ILE A 80 4.78 3.04 -3.22
C ILE A 80 5.36 1.87 -2.41
N LEU A 81 5.57 0.72 -3.05
CA LEU A 81 6.09 -0.47 -2.39
C LEU A 81 7.47 -0.21 -1.75
N VAL A 82 8.38 0.39 -2.50
CA VAL A 82 9.73 0.72 -2.03
C VAL A 82 9.68 1.71 -0.87
N SER A 83 8.79 2.71 -0.88
CA SER A 83 8.61 3.64 0.24
C SER A 83 8.28 2.91 1.53
N LEU A 84 7.31 1.98 1.48
CA LEU A 84 6.88 1.20 2.63
C LEU A 84 7.96 0.25 3.12
N LEU A 85 8.68 -0.42 2.20
CA LEU A 85 9.79 -1.32 2.51
C LEU A 85 10.94 -0.61 3.23
N TYR A 86 11.23 0.63 2.84
CA TYR A 86 12.29 1.42 3.47
C TYR A 86 11.90 2.00 4.83
N LYS A 87 10.61 2.22 5.07
CA LYS A 87 10.14 2.89 6.28
C LYS A 87 9.62 1.95 7.34
N LYS A 88 9.10 0.79 6.99
CA LYS A 88 8.40 -0.11 7.91
C LYS A 88 9.11 -1.45 8.07
N HIS A 89 9.11 -1.92 9.31
CA HIS A 89 9.59 -3.28 9.61
C HIS A 89 8.56 -4.34 9.16
N PRO A 90 8.98 -5.57 8.78
CA PRO A 90 8.07 -6.65 8.37
C PRO A 90 6.99 -7.01 9.40
N ALA A 91 7.24 -6.74 10.68
CA ALA A 91 6.24 -6.91 11.74
C ALA A 91 5.15 -5.83 11.73
N GLN A 92 5.37 -4.71 11.05
CA GLN A 92 4.44 -3.57 11.01
C GLN A 92 3.60 -3.53 9.74
N VAL A 93 4.10 -4.08 8.62
CA VAL A 93 3.40 -4.12 7.34
C VAL A 93 3.60 -5.47 6.65
N LYS A 94 2.52 -5.97 6.05
CA LYS A 94 2.51 -7.13 5.17
C LYS A 94 1.86 -6.75 3.85
N PHE A 95 2.34 -7.34 2.76
CA PHE A 95 1.78 -7.16 1.44
C PHE A 95 1.09 -8.45 0.97
N VAL A 96 -0.05 -8.29 0.32
CA VAL A 96 -0.68 -9.30 -0.51
C VAL A 96 -0.58 -8.81 -1.94
N LEU A 97 0.15 -9.52 -2.79
CA LEU A 97 0.46 -9.09 -4.14
C LEU A 97 -0.30 -9.94 -5.15
N VAL A 98 -1.05 -9.28 -6.03
CA VAL A 98 -1.82 -9.89 -7.12
C VAL A 98 -1.31 -9.36 -8.46
N ASP A 99 -0.74 -10.25 -9.27
CA ASP A 99 -0.17 -9.94 -10.58
C ASP A 99 -0.59 -11.01 -11.61
N PRO A 100 -1.78 -10.87 -12.22
CA PRO A 100 -2.26 -11.84 -13.21
C PRO A 100 -1.33 -12.00 -14.42
N LYS A 101 -0.63 -10.93 -14.78
CA LYS A 101 0.28 -10.90 -15.94
C LYS A 101 1.68 -11.43 -15.65
N LYS A 102 2.05 -11.61 -14.39
CA LYS A 102 3.37 -12.10 -13.94
C LYS A 102 4.55 -11.24 -14.36
N VAL A 103 4.36 -9.94 -14.45
CA VAL A 103 5.38 -9.01 -14.99
C VAL A 103 5.84 -8.00 -13.95
N GLU A 104 4.89 -7.24 -13.38
CA GLU A 104 5.22 -6.03 -12.62
C GLU A 104 5.68 -6.31 -11.18
N LEU A 105 5.04 -7.26 -10.51
CA LEU A 105 5.30 -7.53 -9.09
C LEU A 105 6.30 -8.67 -8.85
N THR A 106 6.74 -9.36 -9.89
CA THR A 106 7.67 -10.50 -9.79
C THR A 106 8.98 -10.15 -9.09
N LEU A 107 9.45 -8.90 -9.22
CA LEU A 107 10.64 -8.39 -8.56
C LEU A 107 10.56 -8.50 -7.02
N PHE A 108 9.36 -8.42 -6.45
CA PHE A 108 9.12 -8.48 -5.02
C PHE A 108 9.06 -9.92 -4.46
N LYS A 109 9.27 -10.95 -5.27
CA LYS A 109 9.40 -12.34 -4.77
C LYS A 109 10.55 -12.47 -3.78
N THR A 110 11.59 -11.66 -3.91
CA THR A 110 12.75 -11.66 -3.01
C THR A 110 12.43 -11.33 -1.56
N ILE A 111 11.34 -10.60 -1.30
CA ILE A 111 10.90 -10.21 0.06
C ILE A 111 9.84 -11.16 0.64
N GLU A 112 9.55 -12.28 -0.03
CA GLU A 112 8.49 -13.23 0.33
C GLU A 112 8.52 -13.61 1.80
N ARG A 113 9.67 -14.02 2.31
CA ARG A 113 9.79 -14.56 3.67
C ARG A 113 9.48 -13.56 4.79
N HIS A 114 9.60 -12.28 4.50
CA HIS A 114 9.50 -11.24 5.51
C HIS A 114 8.26 -10.38 5.37
N PHE A 115 7.95 -9.96 4.15
CA PHE A 115 6.92 -8.95 3.91
C PHE A 115 5.65 -9.49 3.25
N LEU A 116 5.69 -10.61 2.54
CA LEU A 116 4.50 -11.11 1.86
C LEU A 116 3.64 -11.96 2.79
N ALA A 117 2.33 -11.75 2.71
CA ALA A 117 1.34 -12.61 3.30
C ALA A 117 0.72 -13.47 2.19
N LYS A 118 0.53 -14.75 2.47
CA LYS A 118 -0.08 -15.73 1.56
C LYS A 118 -0.98 -16.68 2.34
N LEU A 119 -1.87 -17.37 1.64
CA LEU A 119 -2.70 -18.41 2.23
C LEU A 119 -1.85 -19.62 2.64
N PRO A 120 -2.22 -20.30 3.73
CA PRO A 120 -1.58 -21.57 4.10
C PRO A 120 -1.66 -22.60 2.96
N GLY A 121 -0.54 -23.21 2.61
CA GLY A 121 -0.45 -24.21 1.54
C GLY A 121 -0.19 -23.66 0.14
N ASP A 122 -0.22 -22.34 -0.07
CA ASP A 122 0.18 -21.76 -1.34
C ASP A 122 1.72 -21.80 -1.50
N GLU A 123 2.17 -22.25 -2.68
CA GLU A 123 3.60 -22.28 -3.02
C GLU A 123 4.11 -20.89 -3.38
N ASP A 124 3.34 -20.13 -4.16
CA ASP A 124 3.72 -18.80 -4.61
C ASP A 124 3.11 -17.71 -3.71
N ALA A 125 3.93 -16.73 -3.36
CA ALA A 125 3.51 -15.58 -2.56
C ALA A 125 2.90 -14.46 -3.40
N ILE A 126 3.11 -14.46 -4.73
CA ILE A 126 2.48 -13.54 -5.66
C ILE A 126 1.36 -14.30 -6.36
N ILE A 127 0.14 -13.79 -6.24
CA ILE A 127 -1.07 -14.47 -6.70
C ILE A 127 -1.29 -14.12 -8.15
N THR A 128 -1.34 -15.15 -9.01
CA THR A 128 -1.48 -14.99 -10.47
C THR A 128 -2.74 -15.64 -11.03
N ASP A 129 -3.36 -16.54 -10.28
CA ASP A 129 -4.57 -17.26 -10.66
C ASP A 129 -5.82 -16.59 -10.09
N THR A 130 -6.84 -16.36 -10.93
CA THR A 130 -8.06 -15.65 -10.55
C THR A 130 -8.84 -16.33 -9.41
N LYS A 131 -8.90 -17.67 -9.38
CA LYS A 131 -9.59 -18.38 -8.30
C LYS A 131 -8.87 -18.19 -6.97
N LYS A 132 -7.53 -18.20 -7.00
CA LYS A 132 -6.71 -17.91 -5.82
C LYS A 132 -6.88 -16.47 -5.36
N VAL A 133 -7.06 -15.51 -6.27
CA VAL A 133 -7.38 -14.12 -5.92
C VAL A 133 -8.67 -14.05 -5.12
N VAL A 134 -9.76 -14.66 -5.61
CA VAL A 134 -11.06 -14.67 -4.91
C VAL A 134 -10.93 -15.28 -3.51
N ASN A 135 -10.27 -16.43 -3.39
CA ASN A 135 -10.04 -17.07 -2.10
C ASN A 135 -9.23 -16.17 -1.15
N THR A 136 -8.25 -15.45 -1.68
CA THR A 136 -7.45 -14.52 -0.89
C THR A 136 -8.26 -13.32 -0.43
N LEU A 137 -9.10 -12.75 -1.29
CA LEU A 137 -10.00 -11.65 -0.92
C LEU A 137 -10.98 -12.08 0.17
N ASN A 138 -11.61 -13.25 0.04
CA ASN A 138 -12.46 -13.81 1.09
C ASN A 138 -11.71 -13.99 2.42
N SER A 139 -10.47 -14.47 2.37
CA SER A 139 -9.64 -14.62 3.57
C SER A 139 -9.27 -13.28 4.20
N LEU A 140 -9.05 -12.24 3.39
CA LEU A 140 -8.83 -10.87 3.88
C LEU A 140 -10.07 -10.30 4.56
N CYS A 141 -11.27 -10.60 4.05
CA CYS A 141 -12.53 -10.23 4.71
C CYS A 141 -12.65 -10.91 6.09
N ILE A 142 -12.35 -12.21 6.17
CA ILE A 142 -12.35 -12.95 7.45
C ILE A 142 -11.32 -12.37 8.43
N GLU A 143 -10.11 -12.06 7.97
CA GLU A 143 -9.09 -11.44 8.80
C GLU A 143 -9.53 -10.04 9.27
N MET A 144 -10.21 -9.27 8.42
CA MET A 144 -10.78 -7.96 8.76
C MET A 144 -11.80 -8.10 9.89
N ASP A 145 -12.75 -9.03 9.78
CA ASP A 145 -13.77 -9.27 10.81
C ASP A 145 -13.13 -9.72 12.13
N THR A 146 -12.15 -10.63 12.06
CA THR A 146 -11.38 -11.05 13.23
C THR A 146 -10.70 -9.87 13.92
N ARG A 147 -10.16 -8.93 13.14
CA ARG A 147 -9.54 -7.71 13.68
C ARG A 147 -10.56 -6.77 14.31
N TYR A 148 -11.75 -6.63 13.73
CA TYR A 148 -12.83 -5.86 14.36
C TYR A 148 -13.22 -6.42 15.73
N ASP A 149 -13.30 -7.74 15.87
CA ASP A 149 -13.56 -8.36 17.16
C ASP A 149 -12.43 -8.10 18.18
N LEU A 150 -11.17 -8.17 17.75
CA LEU A 150 -10.03 -7.84 18.61
C LEU A 150 -10.04 -6.35 19.04
N LEU A 151 -10.37 -5.42 18.13
CA LEU A 151 -10.49 -4.01 18.44
C LEU A 151 -11.64 -3.75 19.43
N LYS A 152 -12.78 -4.38 19.23
CA LYS A 152 -13.94 -4.33 20.11
C LYS A 152 -13.60 -4.83 21.50
N ASN A 153 -12.96 -6.01 21.62
CA ASN A 153 -12.54 -6.58 22.87
C ASN A 153 -11.51 -5.71 23.60
N ALA A 154 -10.63 -5.04 22.86
CA ALA A 154 -9.66 -4.09 23.39
C ALA A 154 -10.28 -2.70 23.68
N GLN A 155 -11.54 -2.45 23.34
CA GLN A 155 -12.23 -1.16 23.50
C GLN A 155 -11.46 0.00 22.83
N VAL A 156 -11.07 -0.18 21.57
CA VAL A 156 -10.36 0.81 20.75
C VAL A 156 -11.01 0.93 19.38
N ARG A 157 -10.74 2.05 18.68
CA ARG A 157 -11.40 2.38 17.41
C ARG A 157 -10.59 2.05 16.17
N ASN A 158 -9.27 1.89 16.31
CA ASN A 158 -8.37 1.71 15.18
C ASN A 158 -7.14 0.88 15.56
N ILE A 159 -6.44 0.39 14.54
CA ILE A 159 -5.25 -0.46 14.67
C ILE A 159 -4.10 0.23 15.42
N ARG A 160 -3.94 1.55 15.30
CA ARG A 160 -2.89 2.31 15.98
C ARG A 160 -3.09 2.29 17.50
N GLU A 161 -4.31 2.59 17.93
CA GLU A 161 -4.67 2.54 19.37
C GLU A 161 -4.54 1.11 19.92
N TYR A 162 -4.96 0.12 19.13
CA TYR A 162 -4.84 -1.29 19.49
C TYR A 162 -3.38 -1.69 19.70
N ASN A 163 -2.53 -1.43 18.71
CA ASN A 163 -1.11 -1.78 18.80
C ASN A 163 -0.40 -1.04 19.93
N ALA A 164 -0.76 0.22 20.19
CA ALA A 164 -0.24 0.95 21.33
C ALA A 164 -0.59 0.28 22.69
N LYS A 165 -1.85 -0.20 22.85
CA LYS A 165 -2.26 -0.97 24.03
C LYS A 165 -1.52 -2.31 24.13
N PHE A 166 -1.34 -3.00 22.98
CA PHE A 166 -0.63 -4.28 22.95
C PHE A 166 0.84 -4.12 23.35
N VAL A 167 1.55 -3.15 22.77
CA VAL A 167 2.95 -2.84 23.10
C VAL A 167 3.09 -2.42 24.58
N ALA A 168 2.13 -1.69 25.12
CA ALA A 168 2.06 -1.32 26.53
C ALA A 168 1.67 -2.51 27.46
N ARG A 169 1.56 -3.74 26.93
CA ARG A 169 1.19 -4.98 27.66
C ARG A 169 -0.16 -4.89 28.39
N LYS A 170 -1.09 -4.10 27.86
CA LYS A 170 -2.46 -3.95 28.40
C LYS A 170 -3.45 -4.94 27.80
N LEU A 171 -3.03 -5.78 26.88
CA LEU A 171 -3.82 -6.81 26.23
C LEU A 171 -3.21 -8.18 26.47
N ASN A 172 -4.03 -9.17 26.85
CA ASN A 172 -3.56 -10.51 27.20
C ASN A 172 -3.46 -11.40 25.94
N PRO A 173 -2.26 -11.90 25.56
CA PRO A 173 -2.11 -12.79 24.43
C PRO A 173 -2.92 -14.11 24.54
N ASN A 174 -3.17 -14.60 25.76
CA ASN A 174 -3.98 -15.79 25.97
C ASN A 174 -5.45 -15.63 25.55
N ASN A 175 -5.91 -14.38 25.40
CA ASN A 175 -7.23 -14.04 24.86
C ASN A 175 -7.18 -13.81 23.33
N GLY A 176 -6.13 -14.26 22.65
CA GLY A 176 -5.97 -14.12 21.21
C GLY A 176 -5.41 -12.78 20.75
N HIS A 177 -5.09 -11.85 21.70
CA HIS A 177 -4.50 -10.59 21.32
C HIS A 177 -3.07 -10.77 20.79
N ARG A 178 -2.78 -10.11 19.68
CA ARG A 178 -1.48 -10.11 19.01
C ARG A 178 -1.21 -8.72 18.43
N PHE A 179 0.02 -8.43 18.13
CA PHE A 179 0.34 -7.22 17.33
C PHE A 179 -0.28 -7.37 15.93
N LEU A 180 -0.95 -6.34 15.45
CA LEU A 180 -1.61 -6.33 14.14
C LEU A 180 -0.79 -5.52 13.15
N PRO A 181 -0.09 -6.13 12.18
CA PRO A 181 0.53 -5.39 11.08
C PRO A 181 -0.54 -4.79 10.18
N TYR A 182 -0.23 -3.68 9.51
CA TYR A 182 -1.00 -3.24 8.37
C TYR A 182 -0.91 -4.29 7.26
N ILE A 183 -2.00 -4.57 6.57
CA ILE A 183 -2.02 -5.42 5.39
C ILE A 183 -2.35 -4.53 4.20
N VAL A 184 -1.44 -4.49 3.23
CA VAL A 184 -1.60 -3.72 2.00
C VAL A 184 -1.81 -4.69 0.85
N LEU A 185 -3.03 -4.73 0.33
CA LEU A 185 -3.35 -5.47 -0.90
C LEU A 185 -2.94 -4.62 -2.10
N VAL A 186 -2.14 -5.19 -2.99
CA VAL A 186 -1.69 -4.56 -4.22
C VAL A 186 -2.15 -5.40 -5.40
N VAL A 187 -2.91 -4.79 -6.29
CA VAL A 187 -3.41 -5.42 -7.52
C VAL A 187 -2.85 -4.64 -8.70
N ASP A 188 -2.02 -5.28 -9.52
CA ASP A 188 -1.40 -4.62 -10.67
C ASP A 188 -2.43 -4.21 -11.72
N GLU A 189 -3.29 -5.13 -12.14
CA GLU A 189 -4.31 -4.87 -13.16
C GLU A 189 -5.72 -5.24 -12.64
N PHE A 190 -6.39 -4.25 -12.04
CA PHE A 190 -7.72 -4.46 -11.47
C PHE A 190 -8.79 -4.71 -12.54
N ALA A 191 -8.63 -4.14 -13.75
CA ALA A 191 -9.56 -4.36 -14.85
C ALA A 191 -9.65 -5.84 -15.24
N ASP A 192 -8.52 -6.56 -15.28
CA ASP A 192 -8.50 -8.00 -15.61
C ASP A 192 -9.28 -8.82 -14.58
N LEU A 193 -9.23 -8.45 -13.29
CA LEU A 193 -10.01 -9.11 -12.24
C LEU A 193 -11.53 -8.88 -12.42
N ILE A 194 -11.94 -7.65 -12.67
CA ILE A 194 -13.36 -7.34 -12.92
C ILE A 194 -13.88 -8.10 -14.13
N MET A 195 -13.11 -8.19 -15.20
CA MET A 195 -13.52 -8.89 -16.43
C MET A 195 -13.65 -10.40 -16.23
N THR A 196 -12.84 -11.00 -15.35
CA THR A 196 -12.77 -12.46 -15.16
C THR A 196 -13.58 -12.97 -13.98
N ALA A 197 -13.73 -12.18 -12.92
CA ALA A 197 -14.37 -12.56 -11.67
C ALA A 197 -15.23 -11.44 -11.07
N GLY A 198 -15.76 -10.54 -11.88
CA GLY A 198 -16.46 -9.33 -11.41
C GLY A 198 -17.55 -9.58 -10.37
N LYS A 199 -18.37 -10.61 -10.55
CA LYS A 199 -19.44 -10.97 -9.61
C LYS A 199 -18.96 -11.51 -8.25
N GLU A 200 -17.70 -11.94 -8.17
CA GLU A 200 -17.11 -12.53 -6.97
C GLU A 200 -16.16 -11.54 -6.27
N VAL A 201 -15.82 -10.45 -6.94
CA VAL A 201 -14.88 -9.42 -6.47
C VAL A 201 -15.61 -8.14 -6.05
N GLU A 202 -16.84 -7.90 -6.54
CA GLU A 202 -17.76 -6.83 -6.09
C GLU A 202 -18.31 -7.16 -4.69
#